data_bc3971ea13e27608761fccedd93950ff
#
_entry.id   bc3971ea13e27608761fccedd93950ff
#
_cell.length_a   1.000
_cell.length_b   1.000
_cell.length_c   1.000
_cell.angle_alpha   90.00
_cell.angle_beta   90.00
_cell.angle_gamma   90.00
#
_symmetry.space_group_name_H-M   'P 1'
#
loop_
_entity.id
_entity.type
_entity.pdbx_description
1 polymer ?
#
loop_
_entity_poly.entity_id
_entity_poly.type
_entity_poly.pdbx_seq_one_letter_code
_entity_poly.pdbx_strand_id
1 'polypeptide(L)'
;MNCDHDNTTCSDGERVCTTCGTILGSIVDEGAEWRIYANTEDDPSRTGGVTNELLPDSSYGSMMMRRRIPGQSEEAKTIAKLSSWSFSSHGERSWMGIFDAIQASCARIGLPKAIIHDACALFKQIEDARKSRGETRRALMAGSVFTACRQHNATRTHEEVAGIFHVSIRAMCKGLSRFDGEVSSVLNTQLGIAERICADLGIGDQERDAVLLLLNKLPEMEHTPKTIVAGVISHVLGGRLAEISAASGVSSVSIRKMTEKLSKDRPSHCM
;
A
#
# COMPACT_ATOMS: atom_id res chain seq x y z
N MET A 1 0.28 12.26 16.92
CA MET A 1 0.09 13.72 16.77
C MET A 1 -1.31 13.94 16.22
N ASN A 2 -2.13 14.71 16.94
CA ASN A 2 -3.44 15.12 16.41
C ASN A 2 -3.19 16.28 15.43
N CYS A 3 -3.45 16.05 14.14
CA CYS A 3 -3.40 17.08 13.13
C CYS A 3 -4.83 17.48 12.77
N ASP A 4 -5.15 18.78 12.82
CA ASP A 4 -6.49 19.29 12.52
C ASP A 4 -6.78 19.36 11.01
N HIS A 5 -5.78 19.02 10.17
CA HIS A 5 -5.85 18.95 8.70
C HIS A 5 -6.35 20.23 8.00
N ASP A 6 -6.12 21.41 8.60
CA ASP A 6 -6.57 22.70 8.06
C ASP A 6 -5.84 23.10 6.77
N ASN A 7 -4.56 22.74 6.65
CA ASN A 7 -3.74 23.05 5.49
C ASN A 7 -3.71 21.88 4.53
N THR A 8 -4.40 22.01 3.39
CA THR A 8 -4.48 20.95 2.38
C THR A 8 -4.01 21.44 1.02
N THR A 9 -3.28 20.61 0.29
CA THR A 9 -2.94 20.80 -1.12
C THR A 9 -3.50 19.69 -1.97
N CYS A 10 -3.70 19.98 -3.26
CA CYS A 10 -4.16 19.03 -4.25
C CYS A 10 -2.95 18.53 -5.04
N SER A 11 -2.65 17.24 -4.98
CA SER A 11 -1.59 16.60 -5.74
C SER A 11 -2.10 15.28 -6.31
N ASP A 12 -1.83 15.03 -7.58
CA ASP A 12 -2.16 13.78 -8.29
C ASP A 12 -3.63 13.34 -8.18
N GLY A 13 -4.55 14.31 -8.12
CA GLY A 13 -5.98 14.03 -7.98
C GLY A 13 -6.43 13.69 -6.55
N GLU A 14 -5.56 13.82 -5.58
CA GLU A 14 -5.84 13.60 -4.16
C GLU A 14 -5.65 14.89 -3.34
N ARG A 15 -6.43 15.01 -2.28
CA ARG A 15 -6.27 16.08 -1.29
C ARG A 15 -5.40 15.59 -0.16
N VAL A 16 -4.22 16.20 -0.03
CA VAL A 16 -3.19 15.81 0.94
C VAL A 16 -3.01 16.92 1.98
N CYS A 17 -2.93 16.56 3.24
CA CYS A 17 -2.58 17.51 4.30
C CYS A 17 -1.08 17.84 4.22
N THR A 18 -0.73 19.13 4.11
CA THR A 18 0.68 19.57 4.04
C THR A 18 1.44 19.41 5.35
N THR A 19 0.72 19.35 6.47
CA THR A 19 1.33 19.26 7.80
C THR A 19 1.72 17.82 8.19
N CYS A 20 0.87 16.83 7.86
CA CYS A 20 1.09 15.45 8.28
C CYS A 20 1.18 14.45 7.10
N GLY A 21 0.96 14.90 5.86
CA GLY A 21 0.99 14.04 4.67
C GLY A 21 -0.19 13.07 4.53
N THR A 22 -1.21 13.17 5.39
CA THR A 22 -2.38 12.27 5.31
C THR A 22 -3.23 12.61 4.10
N ILE A 23 -3.62 11.59 3.33
CA ILE A 23 -4.55 11.71 2.21
C ILE A 23 -5.97 11.80 2.79
N LEU A 24 -6.64 12.92 2.57
CA LEU A 24 -7.98 13.20 3.09
C LEU A 24 -9.10 12.70 2.17
N GLY A 25 -8.83 12.63 0.88
CA GLY A 25 -9.80 12.13 -0.11
C GLY A 25 -9.36 12.38 -1.54
N SER A 26 -10.07 11.74 -2.47
CA SER A 26 -9.89 11.98 -3.91
C SER A 26 -10.64 13.25 -4.32
N ILE A 27 -10.03 14.03 -5.21
CA ILE A 27 -10.65 15.21 -5.83
C ILE A 27 -11.44 14.77 -7.06
N VAL A 28 -10.97 13.69 -7.71
CA VAL A 28 -11.66 13.13 -8.86
C VAL A 28 -12.88 12.38 -8.38
N ASP A 29 -14.04 12.86 -8.76
CA ASP A 29 -15.32 12.18 -8.52
C ASP A 29 -15.52 11.14 -9.63
N GLU A 30 -15.40 9.87 -9.27
CA GLU A 30 -15.65 8.74 -10.16
C GLU A 30 -17.15 8.40 -10.23
N GLY A 31 -17.99 9.14 -9.52
CA GLY A 31 -19.44 8.97 -9.54
C GLY A 31 -20.04 9.35 -10.89
N ALA A 32 -21.25 8.85 -11.17
CA ALA A 32 -21.99 9.23 -12.36
C ALA A 32 -22.34 10.73 -12.31
N GLU A 33 -22.02 11.46 -13.36
CA GLU A 33 -22.38 12.87 -13.46
C GLU A 33 -23.86 13.03 -13.81
N TRP A 34 -24.65 13.48 -12.83
CA TRP A 34 -26.07 13.80 -13.00
C TRP A 34 -26.26 15.30 -13.12
N ARG A 35 -25.75 15.90 -14.19
CA ARG A 35 -25.92 17.34 -14.44
C ARG A 35 -26.93 17.54 -15.57
N ILE A 36 -28.13 17.98 -15.20
CA ILE A 36 -29.16 18.43 -16.16
C ILE A 36 -29.08 19.94 -16.20
N TYR A 37 -28.76 20.48 -17.36
CA TYR A 37 -28.78 21.92 -17.62
C TYR A 37 -30.13 22.29 -18.23
N ALA A 38 -30.77 23.34 -17.70
CA ALA A 38 -32.13 23.77 -18.10
C ALA A 38 -32.29 24.11 -19.60
N ASN A 39 -31.20 24.32 -20.34
CA ASN A 39 -31.20 24.75 -21.73
C ASN A 39 -30.69 23.69 -22.72
N THR A 40 -30.51 22.43 -22.32
CA THR A 40 -30.09 21.32 -23.19
C THR A 40 -31.29 20.42 -23.47
N GLU A 41 -31.61 20.23 -24.75
CA GLU A 41 -32.68 19.31 -25.19
C GLU A 41 -32.23 17.82 -25.02
N ASP A 42 -30.93 17.56 -25.06
CA ASP A 42 -30.35 16.24 -24.83
C ASP A 42 -29.97 16.06 -23.36
N ASP A 43 -30.27 14.88 -22.78
CA ASP A 43 -29.86 14.51 -21.44
C ASP A 43 -28.35 14.21 -21.43
N PRO A 44 -27.50 15.10 -20.88
CA PRO A 44 -26.06 14.90 -20.84
C PRO A 44 -25.65 13.92 -19.74
N SER A 45 -26.60 13.32 -19.02
CA SER A 45 -26.30 12.44 -17.92
C SER A 45 -25.57 11.18 -18.40
N ARG A 46 -24.42 10.93 -17.83
CA ARG A 46 -23.66 9.71 -18.06
C ARG A 46 -24.37 8.54 -17.37
N THR A 47 -24.97 7.65 -18.15
CA THR A 47 -25.67 6.47 -17.62
C THR A 47 -24.76 5.29 -17.33
N GLY A 48 -23.50 5.33 -17.78
CA GLY A 48 -22.49 4.30 -17.55
C GLY A 48 -21.48 4.70 -16.47
N GLY A 49 -20.99 3.73 -15.72
CA GLY A 49 -19.84 3.90 -14.81
C GLY A 49 -18.53 4.12 -15.55
N VAL A 50 -17.50 4.53 -14.83
CA VAL A 50 -16.14 4.63 -15.38
C VAL A 50 -15.66 3.25 -15.79
N THR A 51 -15.07 3.14 -16.99
CA THR A 51 -14.51 1.89 -17.50
C THR A 51 -13.32 1.47 -16.63
N ASN A 52 -13.39 0.30 -16.05
CA ASN A 52 -12.30 -0.27 -15.29
C ASN A 52 -11.50 -1.24 -16.17
N GLU A 53 -10.24 -0.92 -16.45
CA GLU A 53 -9.36 -1.74 -17.29
C GLU A 53 -9.15 -3.16 -16.73
N LEU A 54 -9.23 -3.31 -15.40
CA LEU A 54 -9.11 -4.60 -14.76
C LEU A 54 -10.37 -5.46 -14.88
N LEU A 55 -11.54 -4.86 -15.13
CA LEU A 55 -12.84 -5.51 -15.21
C LEU A 55 -13.65 -4.95 -16.40
N PRO A 56 -13.19 -5.16 -17.65
CA PRO A 56 -13.80 -4.53 -18.83
C PRO A 56 -15.26 -4.91 -19.03
N ASP A 57 -15.62 -6.19 -18.92
CA ASP A 57 -16.99 -6.65 -19.15
C ASP A 57 -17.99 -6.04 -18.15
N SER A 58 -17.58 -5.93 -16.89
CA SER A 58 -18.43 -5.36 -15.83
C SER A 58 -18.56 -3.84 -15.90
N SER A 59 -17.69 -3.16 -16.67
CA SER A 59 -17.72 -1.70 -16.78
C SER A 59 -18.84 -1.18 -17.69
N TYR A 60 -19.38 -2.01 -18.57
CA TYR A 60 -20.42 -1.63 -19.53
C TYR A 60 -21.86 -1.83 -19.03
N GLY A 61 -22.02 -2.44 -17.85
CA GLY A 61 -23.35 -2.71 -17.29
C GLY A 61 -23.76 -1.70 -16.23
N SER A 62 -25.08 -1.63 -15.98
CA SER A 62 -25.63 -0.96 -14.80
C SER A 62 -25.99 -1.97 -13.74
N MET A 63 -25.60 -1.73 -12.50
CA MET A 63 -25.91 -2.62 -11.38
C MET A 63 -26.90 -1.96 -10.43
N MET A 64 -27.98 -2.66 -10.14
CA MET A 64 -28.90 -2.24 -9.09
C MET A 64 -28.25 -2.45 -7.73
N MET A 65 -28.05 -1.35 -6.98
CA MET A 65 -27.40 -1.40 -5.68
C MET A 65 -28.22 -2.24 -4.69
N ARG A 66 -27.62 -3.30 -4.17
CA ARG A 66 -28.24 -4.19 -3.16
C ARG A 66 -28.28 -3.53 -1.79
N ARG A 67 -28.98 -2.40 -1.66
CA ARG A 67 -29.21 -1.81 -0.36
C ARG A 67 -30.28 -2.61 0.37
N ARG A 68 -30.01 -3.10 1.56
CA ARG A 68 -31.03 -3.69 2.42
C ARG A 68 -31.94 -2.55 2.91
N ILE A 69 -33.05 -2.37 2.22
CA ILE A 69 -34.09 -1.44 2.63
C ILE A 69 -35.09 -2.25 3.47
N PRO A 70 -35.33 -1.91 4.74
CA PRO A 70 -36.37 -2.54 5.54
C PRO A 70 -37.74 -2.43 4.81
N GLY A 71 -38.45 -3.54 4.69
CA GLY A 71 -39.77 -3.55 3.99
C GLY A 71 -39.72 -3.79 2.48
N GLN A 72 -38.53 -4.05 1.89
CA GLN A 72 -38.42 -4.37 0.47
C GLN A 72 -39.13 -5.69 0.14
N SER A 73 -39.97 -5.69 -0.94
CA SER A 73 -40.67 -6.89 -1.39
C SER A 73 -39.70 -8.00 -1.86
N GLU A 74 -40.13 -9.25 -1.80
CA GLU A 74 -39.34 -10.39 -2.26
C GLU A 74 -39.04 -10.33 -3.76
N GLU A 75 -39.96 -9.76 -4.54
CA GLU A 75 -39.80 -9.52 -5.97
C GLU A 75 -38.64 -8.53 -6.22
N ALA A 76 -38.61 -7.40 -5.50
CA ALA A 76 -37.51 -6.43 -5.62
C ALA A 76 -36.15 -7.00 -5.21
N LYS A 77 -36.09 -7.88 -4.20
CA LYS A 77 -34.88 -8.62 -3.83
C LYS A 77 -34.44 -9.57 -4.94
N THR A 78 -35.39 -10.24 -5.58
CA THR A 78 -35.12 -11.16 -6.70
C THR A 78 -34.61 -10.40 -7.91
N ILE A 79 -35.23 -9.27 -8.27
CA ILE A 79 -34.78 -8.40 -9.37
C ILE A 79 -33.36 -7.89 -9.11
N ALA A 80 -33.08 -7.38 -7.91
CA ALA A 80 -31.72 -6.93 -7.55
C ALA A 80 -30.69 -8.06 -7.63
N LYS A 81 -31.07 -9.28 -7.27
CA LYS A 81 -30.21 -10.47 -7.38
C LYS A 81 -29.94 -10.83 -8.85
N LEU A 82 -30.98 -10.86 -9.68
CA LEU A 82 -30.85 -11.13 -11.11
C LEU A 82 -30.03 -10.06 -11.82
N SER A 83 -30.28 -8.79 -11.51
CA SER A 83 -29.48 -7.66 -12.03
C SER A 83 -28.01 -7.81 -11.67
N SER A 84 -27.67 -8.17 -10.43
CA SER A 84 -26.29 -8.40 -10.02
C SER A 84 -25.62 -9.59 -10.74
N TRP A 85 -26.39 -10.57 -11.18
CA TRP A 85 -25.87 -11.71 -11.94
C TRP A 85 -25.65 -11.39 -13.41
N SER A 86 -26.50 -10.57 -14.01
CA SER A 86 -26.35 -10.15 -15.40
C SER A 86 -25.28 -9.08 -15.61
N PHE A 87 -24.97 -8.32 -14.56
CA PHE A 87 -24.00 -7.22 -14.60
C PHE A 87 -22.56 -7.70 -14.87
N SER A 88 -22.13 -8.82 -14.30
CA SER A 88 -20.75 -9.29 -14.42
C SER A 88 -20.68 -10.76 -14.82
N SER A 89 -19.72 -11.09 -15.70
CA SER A 89 -19.39 -12.47 -16.03
C SER A 89 -18.96 -13.24 -14.77
N HIS A 90 -19.16 -14.56 -14.75
CA HIS A 90 -18.72 -15.39 -13.63
C HIS A 90 -17.21 -15.25 -13.34
N GLY A 91 -16.41 -15.04 -14.38
CA GLY A 91 -14.99 -14.80 -14.28
C GLY A 91 -14.68 -13.50 -13.53
N GLU A 92 -15.25 -12.40 -13.98
CA GLU A 92 -15.00 -11.08 -13.38
C GLU A 92 -15.56 -10.95 -11.97
N ARG A 93 -16.69 -11.57 -11.67
CA ARG A 93 -17.25 -11.59 -10.32
C ARG A 93 -16.28 -12.18 -9.30
N SER A 94 -15.51 -13.20 -9.69
CA SER A 94 -14.47 -13.76 -8.84
C SER A 94 -13.32 -12.78 -8.61
N TRP A 95 -12.94 -12.00 -9.65
CA TRP A 95 -11.93 -10.95 -9.54
C TRP A 95 -12.40 -9.78 -8.67
N MET A 96 -13.64 -9.33 -8.85
CA MET A 96 -14.22 -8.25 -8.03
C MET A 96 -14.07 -8.55 -6.53
N GLY A 97 -14.46 -9.76 -6.09
CA GLY A 97 -14.34 -10.13 -4.69
C GLY A 97 -12.89 -10.17 -4.17
N ILE A 98 -11.91 -10.44 -5.05
CA ILE A 98 -10.49 -10.41 -4.70
C ILE A 98 -10.00 -8.96 -4.60
N PHE A 99 -10.36 -8.12 -5.57
CA PHE A 99 -9.97 -6.71 -5.59
C PHE A 99 -10.59 -5.94 -4.41
N ASP A 100 -11.86 -6.21 -4.09
CA ASP A 100 -12.52 -5.67 -2.89
C ASP A 100 -11.77 -6.05 -1.61
N ALA A 101 -11.30 -7.31 -1.51
CA ALA A 101 -10.54 -7.77 -0.36
C ALA A 101 -9.16 -7.08 -0.26
N ILE A 102 -8.46 -6.88 -1.38
CA ILE A 102 -7.20 -6.12 -1.43
C ILE A 102 -7.46 -4.67 -1.00
N GLN A 103 -8.44 -4.01 -1.61
CA GLN A 103 -8.80 -2.62 -1.33
C GLN A 103 -9.19 -2.42 0.14
N ALA A 104 -10.07 -3.27 0.69
CA ALA A 104 -10.49 -3.19 2.08
C ALA A 104 -9.32 -3.40 3.06
N SER A 105 -8.39 -4.29 2.74
CA SER A 105 -7.22 -4.55 3.57
C SER A 105 -6.23 -3.38 3.52
N CYS A 106 -5.98 -2.82 2.34
CA CYS A 106 -5.05 -1.72 2.13
C CYS A 106 -5.60 -0.37 2.65
N ALA A 107 -6.93 -0.15 2.56
CA ALA A 107 -7.58 1.05 3.08
C ALA A 107 -7.40 1.22 4.60
N ARG A 108 -7.30 0.11 5.36
CA ARG A 108 -7.09 0.14 6.82
C ARG A 108 -5.76 0.77 7.21
N ILE A 109 -4.78 0.75 6.34
CA ILE A 109 -3.43 1.30 6.57
C ILE A 109 -3.16 2.56 5.76
N GLY A 110 -4.20 3.10 5.11
CA GLY A 110 -4.12 4.34 4.36
C GLY A 110 -3.20 4.29 3.13
N LEU A 111 -3.11 3.15 2.43
CA LEU A 111 -2.36 3.08 1.17
C LEU A 111 -3.07 3.88 0.08
N PRO A 112 -2.33 4.64 -0.76
CA PRO A 112 -2.86 5.36 -1.90
C PRO A 112 -3.58 4.45 -2.90
N LYS A 113 -4.62 4.97 -3.55
CA LYS A 113 -5.41 4.22 -4.55
C LYS A 113 -4.56 3.73 -5.72
N ALA A 114 -3.54 4.49 -6.15
CA ALA A 114 -2.61 4.10 -7.20
C ALA A 114 -1.90 2.79 -6.87
N ILE A 115 -1.34 2.66 -5.66
CA ILE A 115 -0.67 1.43 -5.20
C ILE A 115 -1.65 0.26 -5.15
N ILE A 116 -2.89 0.50 -4.72
CA ILE A 116 -3.93 -0.54 -4.66
C ILE A 116 -4.30 -1.02 -6.06
N HIS A 117 -4.44 -0.09 -7.01
CA HIS A 117 -4.74 -0.41 -8.41
C HIS A 117 -3.63 -1.28 -9.03
N ASP A 118 -2.38 -0.89 -8.84
CA ASP A 118 -1.23 -1.64 -9.37
C ASP A 118 -1.07 -2.99 -8.69
N ALA A 119 -1.36 -3.09 -7.39
CA ALA A 119 -1.40 -4.37 -6.70
C ALA A 119 -2.47 -5.32 -7.29
N CYS A 120 -3.64 -4.79 -7.65
CA CYS A 120 -4.69 -5.57 -8.32
C CYS A 120 -4.25 -6.00 -9.74
N ALA A 121 -3.58 -5.10 -10.48
CA ALA A 121 -3.04 -5.42 -11.80
C ALA A 121 -1.99 -6.53 -11.74
N LEU A 122 -1.02 -6.41 -10.83
CA LEU A 122 -0.01 -7.44 -10.57
C LEU A 122 -0.64 -8.78 -10.19
N PHE A 123 -1.64 -8.76 -9.30
CA PHE A 123 -2.34 -9.98 -8.91
C PHE A 123 -3.04 -10.65 -10.10
N LYS A 124 -3.65 -9.86 -11.00
CA LYS A 124 -4.33 -10.36 -12.20
C LYS A 124 -3.37 -10.99 -13.21
N GLN A 125 -2.12 -10.55 -13.28
CA GLN A 125 -1.10 -11.10 -14.17
C GLN A 125 -0.71 -12.55 -13.87
N ILE A 126 -0.93 -13.01 -12.64
CA ILE A 126 -0.61 -14.39 -12.25
C ILE A 126 -1.72 -15.32 -12.74
N GLU A 127 -1.42 -16.21 -13.67
CA GLU A 127 -2.38 -17.11 -14.31
C GLU A 127 -3.21 -17.94 -13.31
N ASP A 128 -2.59 -18.48 -12.28
CA ASP A 128 -3.23 -19.35 -11.29
C ASP A 128 -3.79 -18.60 -10.06
N ALA A 129 -3.65 -17.28 -9.99
CA ALA A 129 -4.08 -16.51 -8.81
C ALA A 129 -5.58 -16.65 -8.55
N ARG A 130 -6.40 -16.66 -9.61
CA ARG A 130 -7.86 -16.84 -9.51
C ARG A 130 -8.26 -18.18 -8.93
N LYS A 131 -7.51 -19.25 -9.24
CA LYS A 131 -7.77 -20.61 -8.76
C LYS A 131 -7.32 -20.81 -7.32
N SER A 132 -6.42 -19.97 -6.80
CA SER A 132 -5.91 -20.06 -5.45
C SER A 132 -7.02 -19.87 -4.41
N ARG A 133 -6.88 -20.49 -3.24
CA ARG A 133 -7.87 -20.43 -2.15
C ARG A 133 -7.18 -20.30 -0.78
N GLY A 134 -7.93 -19.85 0.20
CA GLY A 134 -7.50 -19.83 1.60
C GLY A 134 -6.21 -19.01 1.81
N GLU A 135 -5.25 -19.58 2.53
CA GLU A 135 -4.00 -18.93 2.88
C GLU A 135 -3.13 -18.60 1.65
N THR A 136 -3.10 -19.48 0.65
CA THR A 136 -2.34 -19.26 -0.60
C THR A 136 -2.83 -18.01 -1.31
N ARG A 137 -4.16 -17.81 -1.42
CA ARG A 137 -4.72 -16.60 -2.02
C ARG A 137 -4.32 -15.35 -1.25
N ARG A 138 -4.45 -15.37 0.08
CA ARG A 138 -4.04 -14.25 0.92
C ARG A 138 -2.54 -13.95 0.81
N ALA A 139 -1.72 -14.99 0.73
CA ALA A 139 -0.28 -14.84 0.53
C ALA A 139 0.07 -14.20 -0.83
N LEU A 140 -0.65 -14.55 -1.89
CA LEU A 140 -0.50 -13.91 -3.20
C LEU A 140 -0.97 -12.45 -3.18
N MET A 141 -2.10 -12.14 -2.52
CA MET A 141 -2.56 -10.76 -2.33
C MET A 141 -1.54 -9.93 -1.54
N ALA A 142 -0.96 -10.49 -0.47
CA ALA A 142 0.10 -9.84 0.28
C ALA A 142 1.36 -9.61 -0.58
N GLY A 143 1.74 -10.58 -1.42
CA GLY A 143 2.85 -10.47 -2.35
C GLY A 143 2.65 -9.36 -3.38
N SER A 144 1.46 -9.27 -4.00
CA SER A 144 1.15 -8.22 -4.98
C SER A 144 1.20 -6.82 -4.36
N VAL A 145 0.63 -6.63 -3.17
CA VAL A 145 0.67 -5.34 -2.45
C VAL A 145 2.10 -4.97 -2.06
N PHE A 146 2.89 -5.93 -1.59
CA PHE A 146 4.29 -5.69 -1.26
C PHE A 146 5.11 -5.24 -2.48
N THR A 147 4.91 -5.91 -3.62
CA THR A 147 5.59 -5.56 -4.88
C THR A 147 5.18 -4.18 -5.37
N ALA A 148 3.87 -3.87 -5.37
CA ALA A 148 3.36 -2.55 -5.73
C ALA A 148 3.93 -1.45 -4.82
N CYS A 149 3.96 -1.66 -3.50
CA CYS A 149 4.58 -0.72 -2.57
C CYS A 149 6.06 -0.47 -2.89
N ARG A 150 6.81 -1.49 -3.32
CA ARG A 150 8.21 -1.33 -3.74
C ARG A 150 8.35 -0.54 -5.03
N GLN A 151 7.49 -0.76 -6.02
CA GLN A 151 7.49 -0.03 -7.29
C GLN A 151 7.24 1.47 -7.08
N HIS A 152 6.37 1.81 -6.13
CA HIS A 152 6.05 3.20 -5.76
C HIS A 152 6.97 3.80 -4.69
N ASN A 153 8.07 3.15 -4.32
CA ASN A 153 8.97 3.56 -3.25
C ASN A 153 8.27 3.76 -1.88
N ALA A 154 7.04 3.29 -1.73
CA ALA A 154 6.28 3.30 -0.47
C ALA A 154 6.62 2.04 0.36
N THR A 155 7.86 1.90 0.76
CA THR A 155 8.40 0.68 1.37
C THR A 155 7.62 0.24 2.60
N ARG A 156 7.23 -1.04 2.62
CA ARG A 156 6.61 -1.72 3.76
C ARG A 156 7.44 -2.94 4.12
N THR A 157 7.39 -3.35 5.37
CA THR A 157 8.09 -4.56 5.82
C THR A 157 7.23 -5.80 5.57
N HIS A 158 7.90 -6.95 5.44
CA HIS A 158 7.19 -8.23 5.28
C HIS A 158 6.23 -8.51 6.45
N GLU A 159 6.61 -8.13 7.66
CA GLU A 159 5.80 -8.31 8.88
C GLU A 159 4.52 -7.45 8.83
N GLU A 160 4.64 -6.18 8.42
CA GLU A 160 3.50 -5.28 8.27
C GLU A 160 2.50 -5.83 7.27
N VAL A 161 2.97 -6.18 6.06
CA VAL A 161 2.09 -6.67 4.99
C VAL A 161 1.50 -8.04 5.34
N ALA A 162 2.28 -8.94 5.93
CA ALA A 162 1.78 -10.23 6.41
C ALA A 162 0.69 -10.07 7.48
N GLY A 163 0.84 -9.08 8.38
CA GLY A 163 -0.15 -8.74 9.39
C GLY A 163 -1.47 -8.25 8.80
N ILE A 164 -1.42 -7.43 7.73
CA ILE A 164 -2.62 -6.90 7.05
C ILE A 164 -3.50 -8.02 6.49
N PHE A 165 -2.89 -9.01 5.87
CA PHE A 165 -3.59 -10.14 5.25
C PHE A 165 -3.75 -11.34 6.17
N HIS A 166 -3.33 -11.25 7.44
CA HIS A 166 -3.37 -12.34 8.42
C HIS A 166 -2.75 -13.64 7.88
N VAL A 167 -1.54 -13.53 7.36
CA VAL A 167 -0.76 -14.67 6.83
C VAL A 167 0.58 -14.76 7.56
N SER A 168 1.18 -15.96 7.57
CA SER A 168 2.53 -16.13 8.08
C SER A 168 3.55 -15.47 7.15
N ILE A 169 4.65 -14.95 7.69
CA ILE A 169 5.75 -14.36 6.91
C ILE A 169 6.29 -15.37 5.89
N ARG A 170 6.40 -16.63 6.29
CA ARG A 170 6.84 -17.72 5.40
C ARG A 170 5.88 -17.92 4.22
N ALA A 171 4.56 -17.90 4.46
CA ALA A 171 3.55 -18.01 3.39
C ALA A 171 3.61 -16.81 2.45
N MET A 172 3.76 -15.59 3.00
CA MET A 172 3.92 -14.38 2.21
C MET A 172 5.18 -14.42 1.32
N CYS A 173 6.35 -14.81 1.85
CA CYS A 173 7.58 -14.95 1.06
C CYS A 173 7.40 -15.97 -0.08
N LYS A 174 6.70 -17.08 0.17
CA LYS A 174 6.35 -18.04 -0.88
C LYS A 174 5.38 -17.46 -1.92
N GLY A 175 4.46 -16.59 -1.51
CA GLY A 175 3.59 -15.84 -2.43
C GLY A 175 4.40 -14.83 -3.25
N LEU A 176 5.34 -14.14 -2.62
CA LEU A 176 6.19 -13.11 -3.24
C LEU A 176 7.07 -13.67 -4.36
N SER A 177 7.58 -14.92 -4.23
CA SER A 177 8.41 -15.55 -5.27
C SER A 177 7.71 -15.71 -6.63
N ARG A 178 6.38 -15.50 -6.69
CA ARG A 178 5.64 -15.48 -7.96
C ARG A 178 5.73 -14.15 -8.70
N PHE A 179 6.23 -13.09 -8.04
CA PHE A 179 6.36 -11.73 -8.57
C PHE A 179 7.83 -11.35 -8.85
N ASP A 180 8.77 -12.30 -8.83
CA ASP A 180 10.22 -12.09 -8.89
C ASP A 180 10.78 -11.54 -10.23
N GLY A 181 9.98 -10.81 -11.01
CA GLY A 181 10.43 -10.17 -12.25
C GLY A 181 10.95 -8.73 -12.12
N GLU A 182 10.60 -7.99 -11.06
CA GLU A 182 10.89 -6.56 -10.92
C GLU A 182 11.39 -6.19 -9.52
N VAL A 183 12.63 -6.53 -9.25
CA VAL A 183 13.27 -6.19 -7.96
C VAL A 183 13.82 -4.77 -8.02
N SER A 184 13.15 -3.81 -7.38
CA SER A 184 13.79 -2.55 -7.02
C SER A 184 14.97 -2.84 -6.07
N SER A 185 16.05 -2.06 -6.18
CA SER A 185 17.30 -2.33 -5.45
C SER A 185 17.06 -2.44 -3.93
N VAL A 186 17.81 -3.28 -3.26
CA VAL A 186 17.79 -3.44 -1.79
C VAL A 186 18.03 -2.08 -1.10
N LEU A 187 18.84 -1.24 -1.72
CA LEU A 187 19.16 0.11 -1.25
C LEU A 187 17.92 1.00 -1.14
N ASN A 188 17.06 1.04 -2.16
CA ASN A 188 15.82 1.82 -2.12
C ASN A 188 14.90 1.36 -0.97
N THR A 189 14.91 0.06 -0.68
CA THR A 189 14.16 -0.48 0.47
C THR A 189 14.73 0.02 1.80
N GLN A 190 16.05 0.09 1.95
CA GLN A 190 16.70 0.60 3.16
C GLN A 190 16.44 2.09 3.36
N LEU A 191 16.53 2.90 2.30
CA LEU A 191 16.27 4.34 2.36
C LEU A 191 14.82 4.64 2.81
N GLY A 192 13.83 4.00 2.21
CA GLY A 192 12.44 4.21 2.58
C GLY A 192 12.10 3.72 4.00
N ILE A 193 12.73 2.66 4.51
CA ILE A 193 12.61 2.25 5.91
C ILE A 193 13.25 3.29 6.83
N ALA A 194 14.40 3.84 6.44
CA ALA A 194 15.10 4.86 7.23
C ALA A 194 14.26 6.13 7.37
N GLU A 195 13.70 6.62 6.29
CA GLU A 195 12.83 7.80 6.31
C GLU A 195 11.63 7.62 7.25
N ARG A 196 10.98 6.47 7.22
CA ARG A 196 9.85 6.16 8.11
C ARG A 196 10.27 6.12 9.57
N ILE A 197 11.36 5.41 9.91
CA ILE A 197 11.83 5.32 11.29
C ILE A 197 12.27 6.71 11.78
N CYS A 198 12.93 7.52 10.93
CA CYS A 198 13.30 8.89 11.26
C CYS A 198 12.08 9.77 11.53
N ALA A 199 11.02 9.63 10.73
CA ALA A 199 9.75 10.33 10.94
C ALA A 199 9.05 9.91 12.25
N ASP A 200 9.01 8.60 12.54
CA ASP A 200 8.43 8.07 13.78
C ASP A 200 9.18 8.54 15.04
N LEU A 201 10.49 8.74 14.93
CA LEU A 201 11.34 9.26 16.02
C LEU A 201 11.35 10.78 16.10
N GLY A 202 10.75 11.49 15.16
CA GLY A 202 10.76 12.95 15.08
C GLY A 202 12.15 13.55 14.93
N ILE A 203 13.02 12.91 14.14
CA ILE A 203 14.41 13.31 13.93
C ILE A 203 14.47 14.53 13.01
N GLY A 204 15.38 15.47 13.31
CA GLY A 204 15.59 16.67 12.51
C GLY A 204 16.14 16.36 11.10
N ASP A 205 15.91 17.30 10.16
CA ASP A 205 16.30 17.11 8.76
C ASP A 205 17.80 16.87 8.57
N GLN A 206 18.65 17.55 9.36
CA GLN A 206 20.11 17.37 9.27
C GLN A 206 20.56 15.96 9.68
N GLU A 207 19.98 15.42 10.74
CA GLU A 207 20.30 14.07 11.22
C GLU A 207 19.76 13.02 10.27
N ARG A 208 18.54 13.26 9.71
CA ARG A 208 17.96 12.40 8.68
C ARG A 208 18.83 12.31 7.44
N ASP A 209 19.32 13.47 6.94
CA ASP A 209 20.17 13.50 5.74
C ASP A 209 21.51 12.81 6.02
N ALA A 210 22.06 12.93 7.22
CA ALA A 210 23.26 12.19 7.63
C ALA A 210 23.03 10.67 7.62
N VAL A 211 21.87 10.20 8.09
CA VAL A 211 21.50 8.77 8.04
C VAL A 211 21.42 8.28 6.59
N LEU A 212 20.74 9.03 5.71
CA LEU A 212 20.58 8.66 4.29
C LEU A 212 21.95 8.65 3.55
N LEU A 213 22.80 9.63 3.82
CA LEU A 213 24.16 9.67 3.26
C LEU A 213 25.02 8.49 3.70
N LEU A 214 24.92 8.09 4.97
CA LEU A 214 25.65 6.93 5.47
C LEU A 214 25.15 5.64 4.84
N LEU A 215 23.83 5.46 4.72
CA LEU A 215 23.24 4.28 4.07
C LEU A 215 23.69 4.12 2.62
N ASN A 216 23.78 5.23 1.87
CA ASN A 216 24.25 5.22 0.48
C ASN A 216 25.75 4.85 0.35
N LYS A 217 26.56 5.08 1.39
CA LYS A 217 27.99 4.77 1.40
C LYS A 217 28.32 3.38 1.92
N LEU A 218 27.36 2.69 2.55
CA LEU A 218 27.60 1.37 3.10
C LEU A 218 27.69 0.32 2.01
N PRO A 219 28.64 -0.64 2.11
CA PRO A 219 28.66 -1.81 1.25
C PRO A 219 27.45 -2.72 1.55
N GLU A 220 27.15 -3.61 0.62
CA GLU A 220 26.13 -4.63 0.84
C GLU A 220 26.50 -5.50 2.06
N MET A 221 25.59 -5.55 3.02
CA MET A 221 25.79 -6.29 4.27
C MET A 221 24.77 -7.44 4.37
N GLU A 222 25.25 -8.59 4.87
CA GLU A 222 24.42 -9.80 5.09
C GLU A 222 23.50 -9.67 6.33
N HIS A 223 22.77 -8.57 6.43
CA HIS A 223 21.84 -8.33 7.53
C HIS A 223 20.49 -7.88 6.99
N THR A 224 19.45 -8.03 7.80
CA THR A 224 18.13 -7.55 7.40
C THR A 224 18.13 -6.03 7.22
N PRO A 225 17.43 -5.48 6.21
CA PRO A 225 17.40 -4.03 5.96
C PRO A 225 17.02 -3.21 7.20
N LYS A 226 16.06 -3.69 8.01
CA LYS A 226 15.68 -3.06 9.27
C LYS A 226 16.84 -2.96 10.27
N THR A 227 17.64 -4.02 10.41
CA THR A 227 18.75 -4.04 11.37
C THR A 227 19.86 -3.09 10.95
N ILE A 228 20.16 -3.02 9.64
CA ILE A 228 21.15 -2.09 9.09
C ILE A 228 20.71 -0.65 9.38
N VAL A 229 19.48 -0.32 9.01
CA VAL A 229 18.91 1.02 9.22
C VAL A 229 18.91 1.41 10.69
N ALA A 230 18.42 0.54 11.58
CA ALA A 230 18.38 0.79 13.02
C ALA A 230 19.80 1.00 13.60
N GLY A 231 20.79 0.25 13.11
CA GLY A 231 22.19 0.41 13.49
C GLY A 231 22.77 1.76 13.04
N VAL A 232 22.49 2.19 11.81
CA VAL A 232 22.93 3.49 11.27
C VAL A 232 22.28 4.64 12.04
N ILE A 233 20.99 4.58 12.29
CA ILE A 233 20.27 5.61 13.09
C ILE A 233 20.88 5.69 14.49
N SER A 234 21.13 4.55 15.14
CA SER A 234 21.77 4.52 16.46
C SER A 234 23.19 5.09 16.43
N HIS A 235 23.92 4.90 15.35
CA HIS A 235 25.26 5.45 15.18
C HIS A 235 25.25 6.98 15.05
N VAL A 236 24.28 7.53 14.30
CA VAL A 236 24.14 9.00 14.11
C VAL A 236 23.63 9.69 15.36
N LEU A 237 22.62 9.11 16.02
CA LEU A 237 21.96 9.72 17.20
C LEU A 237 22.72 9.49 18.52
N GLY A 238 23.78 8.68 18.52
CA GLY A 238 24.62 8.51 19.71
C GLY A 238 23.94 7.88 20.92
N GLY A 239 22.94 6.96 20.75
CA GLY A 239 22.56 6.12 21.89
C GLY A 239 21.08 6.03 22.29
N ARG A 240 20.11 6.51 21.54
CA ARG A 240 18.66 6.35 21.81
C ARG A 240 18.14 4.92 21.54
N LEU A 241 18.86 3.89 22.05
CA LEU A 241 18.61 2.48 21.74
C LEU A 241 17.19 2.00 22.04
N ALA A 242 16.60 2.49 23.15
CA ALA A 242 15.25 2.06 23.54
C ALA A 242 14.18 2.60 22.56
N GLU A 243 14.29 3.87 22.18
CA GLU A 243 13.36 4.53 21.26
C GLU A 243 13.50 3.93 19.86
N ILE A 244 14.73 3.72 19.37
CA ILE A 244 15.02 3.10 18.08
C ILE A 244 14.53 1.64 18.05
N SER A 245 14.68 0.90 19.14
CA SER A 245 14.17 -0.46 19.29
C SER A 245 12.65 -0.50 19.21
N ALA A 246 11.96 0.46 19.85
CA ALA A 246 10.51 0.56 19.81
C ALA A 246 9.98 0.93 18.41
N ALA A 247 10.61 1.91 17.73
CA ALA A 247 10.22 2.35 16.39
C ALA A 247 10.55 1.32 15.29
N SER A 248 11.73 0.69 15.35
CA SER A 248 12.15 -0.29 14.35
C SER A 248 11.64 -1.70 14.57
N GLY A 249 11.24 -2.06 15.80
CA GLY A 249 10.91 -3.42 16.19
C GLY A 249 12.11 -4.37 16.24
N VAL A 250 13.35 -3.82 16.22
CA VAL A 250 14.60 -4.60 16.29
C VAL A 250 15.11 -4.62 17.72
N SER A 251 15.63 -5.77 18.18
CA SER A 251 16.15 -5.89 19.54
C SER A 251 17.35 -4.94 19.79
N SER A 252 17.44 -4.34 20.97
CA SER A 252 18.52 -3.41 21.36
C SER A 252 19.91 -4.08 21.27
N VAL A 253 19.99 -5.39 21.50
CA VAL A 253 21.24 -6.17 21.36
C VAL A 253 21.71 -6.22 19.90
N SER A 254 20.78 -6.45 18.96
CA SER A 254 21.08 -6.48 17.52
C SER A 254 21.51 -5.10 17.02
N ILE A 255 20.85 -4.04 17.49
CA ILE A 255 21.20 -2.66 17.14
C ILE A 255 22.61 -2.34 17.62
N ARG A 256 22.95 -2.68 18.88
CA ARG A 256 24.28 -2.44 19.45
C ARG A 256 25.38 -3.16 18.67
N LYS A 257 25.19 -4.45 18.37
CA LYS A 257 26.14 -5.22 17.56
C LYS A 257 26.37 -4.59 16.19
N MET A 258 25.30 -4.09 15.57
CA MET A 258 25.41 -3.42 14.27
C MET A 258 26.14 -2.09 14.37
N THR A 259 25.85 -1.28 15.40
CA THR A 259 26.55 -0.02 15.66
C THR A 259 28.04 -0.24 15.91
N GLU A 260 28.43 -1.26 16.68
CA GLU A 260 29.82 -1.65 16.90
C GLU A 260 30.52 -2.08 15.60
N LYS A 261 29.82 -2.80 14.73
CA LYS A 261 30.35 -3.19 13.41
C LYS A 261 30.60 -1.96 12.53
N LEU A 262 29.65 -1.05 12.47
CA LEU A 262 29.76 0.21 11.71
C LEU A 262 30.90 1.10 12.24
N SER A 263 31.15 1.09 13.54
CA SER A 263 32.27 1.86 14.13
C SER A 263 33.63 1.26 13.80
N LYS A 264 33.74 -0.05 13.58
CA LYS A 264 34.99 -0.75 13.20
C LYS A 264 35.31 -0.61 11.71
N ASP A 265 34.26 -0.61 10.87
CA ASP A 265 34.41 -0.51 9.41
C ASP A 265 34.58 0.94 8.92
N ARG A 266 34.77 1.91 9.81
CA ARG A 266 35.07 3.30 9.46
C ARG A 266 36.52 3.37 8.94
N PRO A 267 36.76 3.63 7.64
CA PRO A 267 38.10 3.96 7.20
C PRO A 267 38.54 5.25 7.91
N SER A 268 39.72 5.24 8.48
CA SER A 268 40.39 6.32 9.24
C SER A 268 40.75 7.53 8.37
N HIS A 269 39.86 8.02 7.55
CA HIS A 269 40.03 9.20 6.71
C HIS A 269 38.84 10.16 6.85
N CYS A 270 38.84 10.90 7.97
CA CYS A 270 38.26 12.24 8.11
C CYS A 270 38.74 12.83 9.45
N MET A 271 39.94 13.30 9.47
CA MET A 271 40.34 14.48 10.26
C MET A 271 40.39 15.68 9.33
#